data_4b1364b053a712dad65f5da523eb37b0
#
_entry.id   4b1364b053a712dad65f5da523eb37b0
#
_cell.length_a   1.000
_cell.length_b   1.000
_cell.length_c   1.000
_cell.angle_alpha   90.00
_cell.angle_beta   90.00
_cell.angle_gamma   90.00
#
_symmetry.space_group_name_H-M   'P 1'
#
loop_
_entity.id
_entity.type
_entity.pdbx_description
1 polymer ?
#
loop_
_entity_poly.entity_id
_entity_poly.type
_entity_poly.pdbx_seq_one_letter_code
_entity_poly.pdbx_strand_id
1 'polypeptide(L)'
;AAKVLSGRLSVKDGNRRRVILNYCEHLRAAYTTKDIDFLKQIFSEHALIIVGNVVKTGSSEEGRFMTSERVKYNIRTKKEYITRLGKAFADSKNIDVKFSDFRIMRHPTMDGIYGVILRQKYKSDRYADDGYLFLLWDFRNESMPCIHVRTWQPSVTVSDDNDIISIGDFNLE
;
A
#
# COMPACT_ATOMS: atom_id res chain seq x y z
N ALA A 1 23.39 -1.26 10.09
CA ALA A 1 23.29 -1.85 8.72
C ALA A 1 22.04 -1.36 7.98
N ALA A 2 20.86 -1.38 8.60
CA ALA A 2 19.60 -0.94 7.96
C ALA A 2 19.62 0.54 7.54
N LYS A 3 20.20 1.41 8.35
CA LYS A 3 20.35 2.86 8.01
C LYS A 3 21.26 3.12 6.84
N VAL A 4 22.32 2.32 6.69
CA VAL A 4 23.27 2.45 5.57
C VAL A 4 22.61 1.97 4.28
N LEU A 5 21.85 0.90 4.33
CA LEU A 5 21.10 0.40 3.18
C LEU A 5 19.98 1.36 2.76
N SER A 6 19.25 1.92 3.72
CA SER A 6 18.19 2.90 3.41
C SER A 6 18.75 4.18 2.79
N GLY A 7 19.91 4.64 3.26
CA GLY A 7 20.61 5.80 2.65
C GLY A 7 21.05 5.56 1.22
N ARG A 8 21.48 4.33 0.88
CA ARG A 8 21.88 3.96 -0.48
C ARG A 8 20.68 3.78 -1.42
N LEU A 9 19.51 3.45 -0.88
CA LEU A 9 18.30 3.20 -1.66
C LEU A 9 17.43 4.44 -1.78
N SER A 10 17.80 5.56 -1.17
CA SER A 10 17.04 6.81 -1.28
C SER A 10 17.10 7.36 -2.71
N VAL A 11 15.99 7.97 -3.14
CA VAL A 11 15.89 8.62 -4.45
C VAL A 11 16.49 10.01 -4.33
N LYS A 12 17.68 10.21 -4.95
CA LYS A 12 18.38 11.49 -4.94
C LYS A 12 18.00 12.40 -6.12
N ASP A 13 17.42 11.83 -7.18
CA ASP A 13 16.97 12.59 -8.34
C ASP A 13 15.65 13.30 -8.00
N GLY A 14 15.70 14.63 -7.88
CA GLY A 14 14.55 15.45 -7.56
C GLY A 14 13.41 15.37 -8.59
N ASN A 15 13.73 15.21 -9.88
CA ASN A 15 12.71 15.05 -10.92
C ASN A 15 11.99 13.71 -10.80
N ARG A 16 12.73 12.63 -10.58
CA ARG A 16 12.13 11.30 -10.42
C ARG A 16 11.25 11.24 -9.18
N ARG A 17 11.71 11.80 -8.07
CA ARG A 17 10.92 11.90 -6.85
C ARG A 17 9.60 12.64 -7.08
N ARG A 18 9.64 13.75 -7.81
CA ARG A 18 8.45 14.55 -8.14
C ARG A 18 7.46 13.76 -8.98
N VAL A 19 7.93 13.02 -9.98
CA VAL A 19 7.10 12.16 -10.84
C VAL A 19 6.41 11.08 -10.01
N ILE A 20 7.15 10.42 -9.12
CA ILE A 20 6.59 9.39 -8.24
C ILE A 20 5.51 9.97 -7.33
N LEU A 21 5.77 11.12 -6.71
CA LEU A 21 4.80 11.78 -5.84
C LEU A 21 3.54 12.23 -6.61
N ASN A 22 3.70 12.69 -7.85
CA ASN A 22 2.56 13.03 -8.71
C ASN A 22 1.69 11.81 -9.01
N TYR A 23 2.29 10.66 -9.31
CA TYR A 23 1.52 9.44 -9.54
C TYR A 23 0.85 8.94 -8.27
N CYS A 24 1.48 9.09 -7.11
CA CYS A 24 0.83 8.79 -5.83
C CYS A 24 -0.38 9.70 -5.60
N GLU A 25 -0.29 10.98 -5.98
CA GLU A 25 -1.40 11.91 -5.88
C GLU A 25 -2.54 11.56 -6.85
N HIS A 26 -2.22 11.16 -8.08
CA HIS A 26 -3.23 10.65 -9.02
C HIS A 26 -3.90 9.38 -8.49
N LEU A 27 -3.14 8.50 -7.88
CA LEU A 27 -3.68 7.29 -7.24
C LEU A 27 -4.66 7.66 -6.13
N ARG A 28 -4.27 8.56 -5.24
CA ARG A 28 -5.13 9.06 -4.15
C ARG A 28 -6.43 9.66 -4.70
N ALA A 29 -6.31 10.52 -5.70
CA ALA A 29 -7.45 11.17 -6.33
C ALA A 29 -8.39 10.16 -6.98
N ALA A 30 -7.87 9.08 -7.55
CA ALA A 30 -8.67 8.02 -8.15
C ALA A 30 -9.58 7.33 -7.13
N TYR A 31 -9.11 7.12 -5.90
CA TYR A 31 -9.96 6.60 -4.83
C TYR A 31 -11.04 7.61 -4.42
N THR A 32 -10.67 8.86 -4.26
CA THR A 32 -11.59 9.93 -3.84
C THR A 32 -12.66 10.20 -4.90
N THR A 33 -12.29 10.16 -6.18
CA THR A 33 -13.22 10.39 -7.29
C THR A 33 -13.88 9.11 -7.82
N LYS A 34 -13.56 7.97 -7.24
CA LYS A 34 -14.08 6.66 -7.65
C LYS A 34 -13.73 6.31 -9.10
N ASP A 35 -12.53 6.66 -9.53
CA ASP A 35 -12.03 6.41 -10.88
C ASP A 35 -11.51 4.98 -11.02
N ILE A 36 -12.43 4.05 -11.19
CA ILE A 36 -12.11 2.64 -11.31
C ILE A 36 -11.29 2.32 -12.56
N ASP A 37 -11.49 3.07 -13.64
CA ASP A 37 -10.77 2.85 -14.89
C ASP A 37 -9.28 3.19 -14.75
N PHE A 38 -8.95 4.29 -14.05
CA PHE A 38 -7.57 4.59 -13.70
C PHE A 38 -6.94 3.47 -12.86
N LEU A 39 -7.65 2.97 -11.86
CA LEU A 39 -7.17 1.91 -11.00
C LEU A 39 -6.96 0.60 -11.74
N LYS A 40 -7.84 0.26 -12.68
CA LYS A 40 -7.64 -0.89 -13.57
C LYS A 40 -6.38 -0.76 -14.42
N GLN A 41 -6.05 0.44 -14.85
CA GLN A 41 -4.91 0.69 -15.71
C GLN A 41 -3.59 0.72 -14.94
N ILE A 42 -3.57 1.32 -13.75
CA ILE A 42 -2.33 1.55 -12.99
C ILE A 42 -1.77 0.28 -12.36
N PHE A 43 -2.60 -0.69 -12.01
CA PHE A 43 -2.13 -1.98 -11.48
C PHE A 43 -1.74 -2.91 -12.63
N SER A 44 -0.56 -3.54 -12.52
CA SER A 44 -0.14 -4.55 -13.50
C SER A 44 -1.09 -5.76 -13.46
N GLU A 45 -1.15 -6.51 -14.57
CA GLU A 45 -2.05 -7.67 -14.70
C GLU A 45 -1.83 -8.73 -13.61
N HIS A 46 -0.58 -8.89 -13.19
CA HIS A 46 -0.18 -9.86 -12.16
C HIS A 46 0.18 -9.18 -10.85
N ALA A 47 -0.41 -8.01 -10.58
CA ALA A 47 -0.16 -7.28 -9.35
C ALA A 47 -0.47 -8.14 -8.12
N LEU A 48 0.44 -8.10 -7.15
CA LEU A 48 0.28 -8.72 -5.85
C LEU A 48 -0.34 -7.72 -4.90
N ILE A 49 -1.52 -8.03 -4.38
CA ILE A 49 -2.23 -7.17 -3.46
C ILE A 49 -2.41 -7.90 -2.14
N ILE A 50 -1.89 -7.33 -1.07
CA ILE A 50 -1.91 -7.91 0.26
C ILE A 50 -2.64 -6.94 1.19
N VAL A 51 -3.65 -7.43 1.88
CA VAL A 51 -4.44 -6.64 2.83
C VAL A 51 -4.30 -7.28 4.21
N GLY A 52 -3.81 -6.51 5.18
CA GLY A 52 -3.73 -6.93 6.57
C GLY A 52 -5.02 -6.61 7.32
N ASN A 53 -5.55 -7.58 8.04
CA ASN A 53 -6.70 -7.39 8.90
C ASN A 53 -6.35 -7.81 10.33
N VAL A 54 -6.82 -7.05 11.30
CA VAL A 54 -6.68 -7.40 12.71
C VAL A 54 -7.72 -8.45 13.06
N VAL A 55 -7.26 -9.61 13.51
CA VAL A 55 -8.12 -10.68 14.00
C VAL A 55 -7.92 -10.79 15.51
N LYS A 56 -9.02 -10.64 16.25
CA LYS A 56 -9.02 -10.87 17.69
C LYS A 56 -9.29 -12.34 17.96
N THR A 57 -8.28 -13.04 18.48
CA THR A 57 -8.45 -14.40 18.99
C THR A 57 -8.63 -14.35 20.49
N GLY A 58 -9.87 -14.63 20.97
CA GLY A 58 -10.15 -14.83 22.38
C GLY A 58 -10.11 -16.31 22.71
N SER A 59 -9.24 -16.74 23.63
CA SER A 59 -9.41 -18.05 24.28
C SER A 59 -10.12 -17.85 25.61
N SER A 60 -11.28 -18.46 25.77
CA SER A 60 -12.07 -18.43 27.00
C SER A 60 -11.71 -19.54 27.97
N GLU A 61 -10.60 -20.25 27.76
CA GLU A 61 -10.18 -21.29 28.66
C GLU A 61 -9.62 -20.68 29.97
N GLU A 62 -10.15 -21.09 31.08
CA GLU A 62 -9.72 -20.80 32.45
C GLU A 62 -9.97 -19.37 32.97
N GLY A 63 -10.97 -18.66 32.44
CA GLY A 63 -11.34 -17.36 33.00
C GLY A 63 -10.29 -16.25 32.85
N ARG A 64 -9.29 -16.48 32.04
CA ARG A 64 -8.28 -15.49 31.65
C ARG A 64 -8.59 -15.00 30.25
N PHE A 65 -9.06 -13.76 30.19
CA PHE A 65 -9.24 -13.07 28.89
C PHE A 65 -7.90 -12.62 28.36
N MET A 66 -7.22 -13.50 27.64
CA MET A 66 -6.07 -13.05 26.82
C MET A 66 -6.58 -12.85 25.40
N THR A 67 -6.93 -11.61 25.09
CA THR A 67 -7.14 -11.18 23.72
C THR A 67 -5.78 -10.94 23.07
N SER A 68 -5.33 -11.84 22.22
CA SER A 68 -4.19 -11.58 21.36
C SER A 68 -4.69 -11.02 20.02
N GLU A 69 -4.24 -9.83 19.67
CA GLU A 69 -4.47 -9.26 18.36
C GLU A 69 -3.44 -9.83 17.38
N ARG A 70 -3.92 -10.47 16.32
CA ARG A 70 -3.10 -10.97 15.23
C ARG A 70 -3.45 -10.23 13.95
N VAL A 71 -2.45 -10.03 13.10
CA VAL A 71 -2.66 -9.56 11.73
C VAL A 71 -2.79 -10.77 10.83
N LYS A 72 -3.93 -10.87 10.16
CA LYS A 72 -4.14 -11.83 9.08
C LYS A 72 -3.95 -11.12 7.76
N TYR A 73 -3.05 -11.62 6.92
CA TYR A 73 -2.83 -11.09 5.58
C TYR A 73 -3.61 -11.90 4.56
N ASN A 74 -4.40 -11.20 3.75
CA ASN A 74 -5.13 -11.78 2.64
C ASN A 74 -4.46 -11.36 1.34
N ILE A 75 -4.12 -12.35 0.50
CA ILE A 75 -3.55 -12.11 -0.82
C ILE A 75 -4.70 -12.10 -1.82
N ARG A 76 -4.73 -11.05 -2.66
CA ARG A 76 -5.77 -10.87 -3.66
C ARG A 76 -5.14 -10.67 -5.03
N THR A 77 -5.82 -11.17 -6.06
CA THR A 77 -5.48 -10.84 -7.44
C THR A 77 -5.96 -9.43 -7.77
N LYS A 78 -5.42 -8.84 -8.85
CA LYS A 78 -5.91 -7.56 -9.37
C LYS A 78 -7.42 -7.61 -9.61
N LYS A 79 -7.92 -8.67 -10.24
CA LYS A 79 -9.35 -8.83 -10.55
C LYS A 79 -10.21 -8.81 -9.29
N GLU A 80 -9.83 -9.56 -8.27
CA GLU A 80 -10.54 -9.57 -6.98
C GLU A 80 -10.53 -8.20 -6.31
N TYR A 81 -9.38 -7.53 -6.32
CA TYR A 81 -9.24 -6.20 -5.72
C TYR A 81 -10.11 -5.16 -6.43
N ILE A 82 -10.06 -5.10 -7.75
CA ILE A 82 -10.86 -4.17 -8.56
C ILE A 82 -12.36 -4.43 -8.38
N THR A 83 -12.77 -5.69 -8.34
CA THR A 83 -14.18 -6.06 -8.09
C THR A 83 -14.65 -5.55 -6.73
N ARG A 84 -13.84 -5.72 -5.69
CA ARG A 84 -14.14 -5.21 -4.33
C ARG A 84 -14.20 -3.69 -4.28
N LEU A 85 -13.28 -3.02 -4.95
CA LEU A 85 -13.28 -1.55 -5.05
C LEU A 85 -14.53 -1.04 -5.77
N GLY A 86 -14.91 -1.67 -6.87
CA GLY A 86 -16.13 -1.31 -7.59
C GLY A 86 -17.35 -1.37 -6.70
N LYS A 87 -17.47 -2.41 -5.88
CA LYS A 87 -18.54 -2.54 -4.92
C LYS A 87 -18.49 -1.47 -3.82
N ALA A 88 -17.31 -1.24 -3.25
CA ALA A 88 -17.12 -0.20 -2.22
C ALA A 88 -17.45 1.19 -2.76
N PHE A 89 -17.08 1.49 -4.01
CA PHE A 89 -17.38 2.76 -4.66
C PHE A 89 -18.87 2.94 -4.91
N ALA A 90 -19.57 1.86 -5.29
CA ALA A 90 -21.01 1.89 -5.47
C ALA A 90 -21.78 2.07 -4.15
N ASP A 91 -21.29 1.48 -3.07
CA ASP A 91 -21.93 1.49 -1.76
C ASP A 91 -21.64 2.76 -0.94
N SER A 92 -20.60 3.52 -1.29
CA SER A 92 -20.16 4.72 -0.55
C SER A 92 -20.58 5.98 -1.28
N LYS A 93 -21.12 6.96 -0.56
CA LYS A 93 -21.46 8.29 -1.11
C LYS A 93 -20.22 9.15 -1.26
N ASN A 94 -19.42 9.23 -0.20
CA ASN A 94 -18.22 10.06 -0.15
C ASN A 94 -17.04 9.23 0.31
N ILE A 95 -15.90 9.41 -0.36
CA ILE A 95 -14.64 8.79 0.00
C ILE A 95 -13.59 9.90 0.13
N ASP A 96 -12.94 9.96 1.28
CA ASP A 96 -11.80 10.85 1.53
C ASP A 96 -10.57 10.00 1.84
N VAL A 97 -9.50 10.22 1.10
CA VAL A 97 -8.23 9.52 1.27
C VAL A 97 -7.11 10.53 1.45
N LYS A 98 -6.34 10.37 2.51
CA LYS A 98 -5.16 11.20 2.79
C LYS A 98 -3.92 10.34 2.79
N PHE A 99 -2.91 10.78 2.06
CA PHE A 99 -1.58 10.21 2.04
C PHE A 99 -0.59 11.13 2.74
N SER A 100 0.26 10.57 3.59
CA SER A 100 1.29 11.31 4.31
C SER A 100 2.50 10.43 4.60
N ASP A 101 3.56 11.03 5.13
CA ASP A 101 4.77 10.33 5.58
C ASP A 101 5.40 9.46 4.49
N PHE A 102 5.62 10.04 3.31
CA PHE A 102 6.18 9.35 2.17
C PHE A 102 7.65 9.00 2.38
N ARG A 103 8.00 7.73 2.10
CA ARG A 103 9.39 7.27 1.96
C ARG A 103 9.53 6.59 0.62
N ILE A 104 10.45 7.08 -0.19
CA ILE A 104 10.68 6.59 -1.54
C ILE A 104 12.07 5.98 -1.61
N MET A 105 12.12 4.74 -2.08
CA MET A 105 13.38 4.00 -2.23
C MET A 105 13.46 3.41 -3.63
N ARG A 106 14.64 3.46 -4.23
CA ARG A 106 14.90 2.76 -5.49
C ARG A 106 15.16 1.28 -5.23
N HIS A 107 14.85 0.43 -6.21
CA HIS A 107 15.21 -0.98 -6.13
C HIS A 107 16.74 -1.12 -6.17
N PRO A 108 17.32 -2.05 -5.36
CA PRO A 108 18.79 -2.18 -5.26
C PRO A 108 19.47 -2.54 -6.59
N THR A 109 18.82 -3.29 -7.47
CA THR A 109 19.41 -3.85 -8.68
C THR A 109 18.65 -3.56 -9.97
N MET A 110 17.38 -3.16 -9.88
CA MET A 110 16.52 -2.91 -11.04
C MET A 110 16.25 -1.41 -11.18
N ASP A 111 16.84 -0.79 -12.23
CA ASP A 111 16.55 0.60 -12.54
C ASP A 111 15.08 0.78 -12.94
N GLY A 112 14.51 1.90 -12.52
CA GLY A 112 13.12 2.24 -12.84
C GLY A 112 12.08 1.63 -11.91
N ILE A 113 12.50 0.80 -10.97
CA ILE A 113 11.62 0.20 -9.95
C ILE A 113 11.83 0.93 -8.61
N TYR A 114 10.73 1.33 -7.98
CA TYR A 114 10.74 2.11 -6.75
C TYR A 114 9.74 1.57 -5.74
N GLY A 115 10.16 1.53 -4.47
CA GLY A 115 9.27 1.26 -3.36
C GLY A 115 8.82 2.56 -2.72
N VAL A 116 7.55 2.69 -2.43
CA VAL A 116 6.98 3.83 -1.71
C VAL A 116 6.23 3.32 -0.49
N ILE A 117 6.65 3.80 0.67
CA ILE A 117 5.92 3.62 1.93
C ILE A 117 5.21 4.92 2.25
N LEU A 118 3.94 4.84 2.60
CA LEU A 118 3.18 6.01 3.01
C LEU A 118 2.13 5.63 4.05
N ARG A 119 1.68 6.61 4.80
CA ARG A 119 0.54 6.46 5.70
C ARG A 119 -0.73 6.85 4.97
N GLN A 120 -1.72 5.96 5.00
CA GLN A 120 -3.03 6.19 4.41
C GLN A 120 -4.09 6.29 5.49
N LYS A 121 -4.87 7.36 5.45
CA LYS A 121 -6.12 7.49 6.19
C LYS A 121 -7.27 7.46 5.18
N TYR A 122 -8.10 6.44 5.28
CA TYR A 122 -9.26 6.26 4.42
C TYR A 122 -10.53 6.50 5.23
N LYS A 123 -11.43 7.28 4.70
CA LYS A 123 -12.72 7.54 5.33
C LYS A 123 -13.83 7.61 4.29
N SER A 124 -14.88 6.85 4.53
CA SER A 124 -16.12 6.96 3.76
C SER A 124 -17.30 7.12 4.74
N ASP A 125 -18.49 7.30 4.19
CA ASP A 125 -19.71 7.32 4.98
C ASP A 125 -20.01 5.96 5.67
N ARG A 126 -19.31 4.90 5.26
CA ARG A 126 -19.52 3.56 5.78
C ARG A 126 -18.36 2.98 6.58
N TYR A 127 -17.16 3.49 6.37
CA TYR A 127 -15.96 2.85 6.86
C TYR A 127 -14.82 3.85 7.02
N ALA A 128 -13.97 3.63 8.00
CA ALA A 128 -12.75 4.42 8.19
C ALA A 128 -11.60 3.50 8.62
N ASP A 129 -10.42 3.76 8.09
CA ASP A 129 -9.20 3.08 8.51
C ASP A 129 -7.99 4.01 8.50
N ASP A 130 -6.92 3.57 9.17
CA ASP A 130 -5.63 4.23 9.23
C ASP A 130 -4.56 3.15 9.19
N GLY A 131 -3.67 3.22 8.23
CA GLY A 131 -2.64 2.22 8.07
C GLY A 131 -1.48 2.67 7.19
N TYR A 132 -0.62 1.72 6.89
CA TYR A 132 0.55 1.93 6.04
C TYR A 132 0.40 1.19 4.74
N LEU A 133 0.65 1.90 3.63
CA LEU A 133 0.76 1.33 2.31
C LEU A 133 2.22 1.14 1.95
N PHE A 134 2.51 0.02 1.31
CA PHE A 134 3.70 -0.14 0.50
C PHE A 134 3.26 -0.33 -0.95
N LEU A 135 3.86 0.42 -1.86
CA LEU A 135 3.60 0.36 -3.30
C LEU A 135 4.92 0.10 -4.01
N LEU A 136 4.94 -0.91 -4.87
CA LEU A 136 6.07 -1.16 -5.76
C LEU A 136 5.71 -0.64 -7.14
N TRP A 137 6.34 0.48 -7.49
CA TRP A 137 6.13 1.17 -8.75
C TRP A 137 7.15 0.76 -9.81
N ASP A 138 6.67 0.61 -11.02
CA ASP A 138 7.49 0.35 -12.20
C ASP A 138 7.37 1.52 -13.18
N PHE A 139 8.46 2.27 -13.34
CA PHE A 139 8.58 3.39 -14.27
C PHE A 139 9.48 3.06 -15.47
N ARG A 140 9.76 1.78 -15.74
CA ARG A 140 10.56 1.39 -16.90
C ARG A 140 9.91 1.80 -18.21
N ASN A 141 8.58 1.81 -18.27
CA ASN A 141 7.82 2.47 -19.32
C ASN A 141 7.24 3.76 -18.74
N GLU A 142 7.89 4.90 -18.98
CA GLU A 142 7.51 6.19 -18.39
C GLU A 142 6.15 6.71 -18.85
N SER A 143 5.70 6.28 -20.05
CA SER A 143 4.39 6.65 -20.55
C SER A 143 3.24 5.83 -19.94
N MET A 144 3.57 4.65 -19.38
CA MET A 144 2.59 3.79 -18.70
C MET A 144 3.19 3.13 -17.46
N PRO A 145 3.47 3.93 -16.41
CA PRO A 145 3.94 3.34 -15.16
C PRO A 145 2.86 2.47 -14.52
N CYS A 146 3.28 1.44 -13.80
CA CYS A 146 2.34 0.55 -13.15
C CYS A 146 2.80 0.15 -11.75
N ILE A 147 1.86 -0.38 -10.97
CA ILE A 147 2.09 -0.90 -9.63
C ILE A 147 2.09 -2.42 -9.68
N HIS A 148 3.18 -3.05 -9.23
CA HIS A 148 3.30 -4.51 -9.16
C HIS A 148 2.90 -5.07 -7.81
N VAL A 149 3.06 -4.30 -6.73
CA VAL A 149 2.74 -4.75 -5.37
C VAL A 149 2.05 -3.61 -4.64
N ARG A 150 0.97 -3.94 -3.96
CA ARG A 150 0.30 -3.06 -3.00
C ARG A 150 0.06 -3.83 -1.73
N THR A 151 0.61 -3.36 -0.61
CA THR A 151 0.31 -3.93 0.70
C THR A 151 -0.30 -2.89 1.61
N TRP A 152 -1.25 -3.30 2.44
CA TRP A 152 -1.84 -2.45 3.46
C TRP A 152 -1.78 -3.13 4.82
N GLN A 153 -1.31 -2.38 5.82
CA GLN A 153 -1.20 -2.82 7.20
C GLN A 153 -1.91 -1.84 8.12
N PRO A 154 -2.80 -2.32 9.02
CA PRO A 154 -3.37 -1.44 10.03
C PRO A 154 -2.30 -0.79 10.91
N SER A 155 -2.45 0.49 11.23
CA SER A 155 -1.47 1.25 12.03
C SER A 155 -1.25 0.66 13.41
N VAL A 156 -2.26 0.05 14.01
CA VAL A 156 -2.18 -0.60 15.33
C VAL A 156 -1.21 -1.77 15.39
N THR A 157 -0.83 -2.32 14.23
CA THR A 157 0.10 -3.46 14.13
C THR A 157 1.54 -3.03 13.95
N VAL A 158 1.80 -1.73 13.79
CA VAL A 158 3.11 -1.16 13.56
C VAL A 158 3.58 -0.46 14.83
N SER A 159 4.52 -1.06 15.56
CA SER A 159 5.12 -0.46 16.75
C SER A 159 6.37 0.35 16.43
N ASP A 160 7.08 0.00 15.37
CA ASP A 160 8.22 0.77 14.84
C ASP A 160 8.33 0.62 13.32
N ASP A 161 9.27 1.36 12.71
CA ASP A 161 9.46 1.38 11.25
C ASP A 161 9.85 0.03 10.66
N ASN A 162 10.44 -0.88 11.46
CA ASN A 162 10.84 -2.22 10.99
C ASN A 162 9.64 -3.14 10.76
N ASP A 163 8.50 -2.84 11.36
CA ASP A 163 7.27 -3.61 11.19
C ASP A 163 6.55 -3.30 9.87
N ILE A 164 6.96 -2.24 9.18
CA ILE A 164 6.35 -1.83 7.92
C ILE A 164 6.91 -2.68 6.79
N ILE A 165 6.02 -3.28 6.00
CA ILE A 165 6.39 -4.01 4.79
C ILE A 165 7.08 -3.07 3.81
N SER A 166 8.23 -3.48 3.30
CA SER A 166 9.08 -2.64 2.45
C SER A 166 9.61 -3.41 1.24
N ILE A 167 10.39 -2.73 0.41
CA ILE A 167 10.95 -3.28 -0.83
C ILE A 167 11.82 -4.52 -0.61
N GLY A 168 12.48 -4.63 0.57
CA GLY A 168 13.30 -5.79 0.90
C GLY A 168 12.52 -7.09 1.13
N ASP A 169 11.20 -7.00 1.30
CA ASP A 169 10.33 -8.16 1.50
C ASP A 169 9.91 -8.83 0.18
N PHE A 170 10.27 -8.24 -0.97
CA PHE A 170 9.86 -8.73 -2.28
C PHE A 170 11.05 -8.96 -3.19
N ASN A 171 11.12 -10.16 -3.77
CA ASN A 171 12.02 -10.48 -4.86
C ASN A 171 11.28 -10.33 -6.19
N LEU A 172 11.75 -9.38 -6.99
CA LEU A 172 11.38 -9.29 -8.39
C LEU A 172 12.49 -9.94 -9.21
N GLU A 173 12.25 -11.13 -9.67
CA GLU A 173 13.08 -11.76 -10.69
C GLU A 173 12.58 -11.37 -12.08
#